data_5924c0176a48d997777210ba172a406b
#
_entry.id   5924c0176a48d997777210ba172a406b
#
_cell.length_a   1.000
_cell.length_b   1.000
_cell.length_c   1.000
_cell.angle_alpha   90.00
_cell.angle_beta   90.00
_cell.angle_gamma   90.00
#
_symmetry.space_group_name_H-M   'P 1'
#
loop_
_entity.id
_entity.type
_entity.pdbx_description
1 polymer ?
#
loop_
_entity_poly.entity_id
_entity_poly.type
_entity_poly.pdbx_seq_one_letter_code
_entity_poly.pdbx_strand_id
1 'polypeptide(L)'
;YLPNQLSFRDRKVTARARPLDVRYELGNHASLGQSEVLDLSTVDVVLMRQDPPFDMSYITATHVLEHIHPDTLVVNDPFHVRNAPEKLFVTHFEGVMPPTLITNDRDEILAFRDEFKDLILKPLFGNGGAGVFHIKPDDENLTALMEMFTESFREPIIVQRYEPKVREGD
;
A
#
# COMPACT_ATOMS: atom_id res chain seq x y z
N TYR A 1 14.34 12.88 0.30
CA TYR A 1 14.31 12.28 1.64
C TYR A 1 13.62 10.91 1.62
N LEU A 2 13.81 10.13 2.65
CA LEU A 2 13.09 8.88 2.88
C LEU A 2 12.10 9.05 4.05
N PRO A 3 10.98 8.31 4.10
CA PRO A 3 9.98 8.43 5.17
C PRO A 3 10.56 8.30 6.58
N ASN A 4 11.51 7.39 6.77
CA ASN A 4 12.22 7.18 8.04
C ASN A 4 13.22 8.30 8.42
N GLN A 5 13.36 9.31 7.56
CA GLN A 5 14.20 10.50 7.77
C GLN A 5 13.37 11.74 8.13
N LEU A 6 12.04 11.58 8.25
CA LEU A 6 11.16 12.59 8.78
C LEU A 6 11.33 12.73 10.29
N SER A 7 11.25 13.96 10.78
CA SER A 7 11.25 14.28 12.20
C SER A 7 10.20 15.35 12.50
N PHE A 8 9.54 15.21 13.64
CA PHE A 8 8.60 16.19 14.16
C PHE A 8 9.05 16.65 15.52
N ARG A 9 9.25 17.97 15.68
CA ARG A 9 9.61 18.59 16.95
C ARG A 9 9.09 20.02 17.02
N ASP A 10 8.47 20.39 18.12
CA ASP A 10 8.03 21.76 18.40
C ASP A 10 7.19 22.36 17.24
N ARG A 11 6.27 21.58 16.69
CA ARG A 11 5.41 21.90 15.53
C ARG A 11 6.15 22.08 14.20
N LYS A 12 7.42 21.72 14.13
CA LYS A 12 8.21 21.73 12.90
C LYS A 12 8.35 20.31 12.35
N VAL A 13 8.21 20.20 11.06
CA VAL A 13 8.47 18.97 10.31
C VAL A 13 9.76 19.16 9.53
N THR A 14 10.74 18.34 9.82
CA THR A 14 12.03 18.38 9.12
C THR A 14 12.31 17.04 8.47
N ALA A 15 13.10 17.04 7.43
CA ALA A 15 13.61 15.84 6.79
C ALA A 15 15.11 15.92 6.57
N ARG A 16 15.80 14.78 6.70
CA ARG A 16 17.15 14.66 6.18
C ARG A 16 17.09 14.47 4.68
N ALA A 17 17.44 15.50 3.94
CA ALA A 17 17.27 15.59 2.50
C ALA A 17 18.62 15.79 1.79
N ARG A 18 18.64 15.61 0.50
CA ARG A 18 19.77 15.89 -0.37
C ARG A 18 19.26 16.66 -1.59
N PRO A 19 19.89 17.77 -1.98
CA PRO A 19 19.61 18.40 -3.27
C PRO A 19 19.76 17.41 -4.41
N LEU A 20 18.83 17.45 -5.34
CA LEU A 20 18.80 16.58 -6.52
C LEU A 20 18.89 17.45 -7.78
N ASP A 21 19.95 17.25 -8.55
CA ASP A 21 20.09 17.80 -9.88
C ASP A 21 19.72 16.74 -10.93
N VAL A 22 18.76 17.08 -11.79
CA VAL A 22 18.23 16.16 -12.79
C VAL A 22 18.57 16.67 -14.20
N ARG A 23 19.03 15.76 -15.07
CA ARG A 23 19.37 16.08 -16.45
C ARG A 23 18.94 14.97 -17.40
N TYR A 24 18.70 15.36 -18.65
CA TYR A 24 18.31 14.41 -19.68
C TYR A 24 19.56 13.83 -20.36
N GLU A 25 20.24 12.91 -19.64
CA GLU A 25 21.47 12.26 -20.08
C GLU A 25 21.44 10.76 -19.74
N LEU A 26 21.54 9.90 -20.75
CA LEU A 26 21.48 8.45 -20.57
C LEU A 26 22.63 7.94 -19.68
N GLY A 27 22.30 7.24 -18.60
CA GLY A 27 23.29 6.73 -17.64
C GLY A 27 23.82 7.77 -16.64
N ASN A 28 23.45 9.07 -16.78
CA ASN A 28 23.87 10.15 -15.89
C ASN A 28 22.75 11.18 -15.67
N HIS A 29 21.54 10.69 -15.44
CA HIS A 29 20.35 11.54 -15.37
C HIS A 29 20.15 12.24 -14.02
N ALA A 30 20.90 11.89 -12.99
CA ALA A 30 20.74 12.51 -11.68
C ALA A 30 22.05 12.57 -10.88
N SER A 31 22.23 13.61 -10.11
CA SER A 31 23.26 13.69 -9.07
C SER A 31 22.70 14.23 -7.77
N LEU A 32 23.16 13.67 -6.65
CA LEU A 32 22.73 14.05 -5.30
C LEU A 32 23.80 14.91 -4.62
N GLY A 33 23.38 16.03 -4.07
CA GLY A 33 24.23 16.89 -3.24
C GLY A 33 24.49 16.32 -1.83
N GLN A 34 25.06 17.14 -0.97
CA GLN A 34 25.30 16.75 0.42
C GLN A 34 23.99 16.64 1.20
N SER A 35 24.00 15.74 2.20
CA SER A 35 22.84 15.56 3.08
C SER A 35 22.74 16.71 4.08
N GLU A 36 21.56 17.29 4.21
CA GLU A 36 21.25 18.37 5.14
C GLU A 36 19.90 18.13 5.83
N VAL A 37 19.65 18.84 6.93
CA VAL A 37 18.33 18.86 7.58
C VAL A 37 17.53 20.02 7.01
N LEU A 38 16.45 19.71 6.31
CA LEU A 38 15.56 20.68 5.67
C LEU A 38 14.27 20.83 6.49
N ASP A 39 13.89 22.06 6.80
CA ASP A 39 12.55 22.37 7.31
C ASP A 39 11.55 22.32 6.15
N LEU A 40 10.63 21.37 6.20
CA LEU A 40 9.68 21.15 5.09
C LEU A 40 8.61 22.24 4.98
N SER A 41 8.48 23.13 5.98
CA SER A 41 7.61 24.30 5.86
C SER A 41 8.20 25.40 4.97
N THR A 42 9.47 25.28 4.57
CA THR A 42 10.17 26.25 3.73
C THR A 42 10.17 25.92 2.25
N VAL A 43 9.54 24.78 1.87
CA VAL A 43 9.37 24.38 0.46
C VAL A 43 7.93 24.57 0.01
N ASP A 44 7.73 24.77 -1.28
CA ASP A 44 6.39 24.96 -1.84
C ASP A 44 5.58 23.67 -1.87
N VAL A 45 6.24 22.53 -2.17
CA VAL A 45 5.58 21.24 -2.39
C VAL A 45 6.40 20.08 -1.79
N VAL A 46 5.71 19.16 -1.15
CA VAL A 46 6.23 17.86 -0.74
C VAL A 46 5.49 16.76 -1.49
N LEU A 47 6.18 15.98 -2.30
CA LEU A 47 5.61 14.84 -3.00
C LEU A 47 5.73 13.58 -2.13
N MET A 48 4.60 13.00 -1.75
CA MET A 48 4.54 11.70 -1.08
C MET A 48 4.73 10.58 -2.10
N ARG A 49 5.97 10.21 -2.35
CA ARG A 49 6.35 9.16 -3.31
C ARG A 49 7.03 7.98 -2.61
N GLN A 50 6.62 7.71 -1.38
CA GLN A 50 7.14 6.56 -0.65
C GLN A 50 6.62 5.25 -1.22
N ASP A 51 7.49 4.26 -1.28
CA ASP A 51 7.13 2.91 -1.71
C ASP A 51 6.33 2.16 -0.63
N PRO A 52 5.54 1.17 -1.02
CA PRO A 52 4.93 0.23 -0.07
C PRO A 52 6.00 -0.45 0.82
N PRO A 53 5.60 -1.02 1.96
CA PRO A 53 4.23 -1.39 2.33
C PRO A 53 3.42 -0.22 2.91
N PHE A 54 2.09 -0.30 2.79
CA PHE A 54 1.15 0.58 3.47
C PHE A 54 0.96 0.09 4.91
N ASP A 55 1.87 0.48 5.78
CA ASP A 55 2.00 0.06 7.17
C ASP A 55 1.94 1.26 8.15
N MET A 56 2.17 1.00 9.42
CA MET A 56 2.17 2.07 10.43
C MET A 56 3.28 3.10 10.21
N SER A 57 4.39 2.74 9.58
CA SER A 57 5.44 3.70 9.21
C SER A 57 4.94 4.65 8.12
N TYR A 58 4.26 4.10 7.12
CA TYR A 58 3.61 4.87 6.07
C TYR A 58 2.56 5.82 6.64
N ILE A 59 1.64 5.32 7.48
CA ILE A 59 0.59 6.09 8.14
C ILE A 59 1.18 7.18 9.03
N THR A 60 2.24 6.87 9.80
CA THR A 60 2.94 7.85 10.64
C THR A 60 3.51 9.00 9.81
N ALA A 61 4.11 8.70 8.66
CA ALA A 61 4.62 9.74 7.75
C ALA A 61 3.50 10.67 7.27
N THR A 62 2.30 10.14 6.96
CA THR A 62 1.15 10.97 6.59
C THR A 62 0.72 11.91 7.72
N HIS A 63 0.65 11.41 8.96
CA HIS A 63 0.31 12.24 10.12
C HIS A 63 1.35 13.35 10.37
N VAL A 64 2.63 13.04 10.22
CA VAL A 64 3.69 14.04 10.37
C VAL A 64 3.58 15.13 9.29
N LEU A 65 3.37 14.74 8.03
CA LEU A 65 3.27 15.69 6.93
C LEU A 65 1.99 16.53 6.95
N GLU A 66 0.92 16.04 7.58
CA GLU A 66 -0.32 16.81 7.76
C GLU A 66 -0.11 18.10 8.58
N HIS A 67 0.92 18.16 9.44
CA HIS A 67 1.22 19.36 10.21
C HIS A 67 1.69 20.56 9.39
N ILE A 68 2.14 20.35 8.17
CA ILE A 68 2.56 21.41 7.25
C ILE A 68 1.58 21.65 6.09
N HIS A 69 0.62 20.73 5.90
CA HIS A 69 -0.42 20.86 4.89
C HIS A 69 -1.55 21.75 5.42
N PRO A 70 -2.16 22.66 4.63
CA PRO A 70 -1.87 22.94 3.21
C PRO A 70 -0.86 24.07 2.97
N ASP A 71 -0.28 24.69 4.00
CA ASP A 71 0.67 25.81 3.83
C ASP A 71 1.87 25.41 2.97
N THR A 72 2.44 24.24 3.22
CA THR A 72 3.24 23.50 2.25
C THR A 72 2.36 22.48 1.56
N LEU A 73 2.22 22.54 0.27
CA LEU A 73 1.38 21.62 -0.49
C LEU A 73 1.94 20.18 -0.44
N VAL A 74 1.32 19.31 0.33
CA VAL A 74 1.68 17.88 0.31
C VAL A 74 0.82 17.13 -0.72
N VAL A 75 1.43 16.46 -1.68
CA VAL A 75 0.77 15.72 -2.76
C VAL A 75 1.12 14.22 -2.66
N ASN A 76 0.14 13.33 -2.53
CA ASN A 76 -1.29 13.62 -2.34
C ASN A 76 -1.56 14.05 -0.91
N ASP A 77 -2.75 14.64 -0.69
CA ASP A 77 -3.20 15.07 0.63
C ASP A 77 -3.04 13.94 1.66
N PRO A 78 -2.28 14.18 2.77
CA PRO A 78 -1.93 13.13 3.73
C PRO A 78 -3.14 12.46 4.40
N PHE A 79 -4.19 13.23 4.68
CA PHE A 79 -5.43 12.70 5.25
C PHE A 79 -6.09 11.72 4.30
N HIS A 80 -6.22 12.08 3.03
CA HIS A 80 -6.87 11.23 2.03
C HIS A 80 -6.03 10.01 1.69
N VAL A 81 -4.70 10.13 1.64
CA VAL A 81 -3.80 8.99 1.40
C VAL A 81 -3.98 7.90 2.45
N ARG A 82 -3.94 8.24 3.74
CA ARG A 82 -4.09 7.21 4.79
C ARG A 82 -5.50 6.63 4.90
N ASN A 83 -6.52 7.38 4.46
CA ASN A 83 -7.91 6.92 4.49
C ASN A 83 -8.36 6.21 3.20
N ALA A 84 -7.48 6.05 2.23
CA ALA A 84 -7.75 5.33 0.98
C ALA A 84 -6.79 4.14 0.79
N PRO A 85 -6.75 3.15 1.72
CA PRO A 85 -5.97 1.95 1.53
C PRO A 85 -6.51 1.18 0.32
N GLU A 86 -5.65 0.96 -0.66
CA GLU A 86 -5.97 0.49 -2.02
C GLU A 86 -7.03 -0.61 -2.09
N LYS A 87 -6.79 -1.73 -1.37
CA LYS A 87 -7.66 -2.91 -1.46
C LYS A 87 -8.94 -2.81 -0.62
N LEU A 88 -8.98 -1.92 0.37
CA LEU A 88 -10.19 -1.66 1.17
C LEU A 88 -11.04 -0.55 0.55
N PHE A 89 -10.40 0.50 0.05
CA PHE A 89 -11.12 1.64 -0.52
C PHE A 89 -11.99 1.24 -1.72
N VAL A 90 -11.55 0.27 -2.52
CA VAL A 90 -12.33 -0.24 -3.66
C VAL A 90 -13.67 -0.85 -3.25
N THR A 91 -13.84 -1.31 -2.00
CA THR A 91 -15.11 -1.87 -1.51
C THR A 91 -16.25 -0.84 -1.44
N HIS A 92 -15.94 0.45 -1.51
CA HIS A 92 -16.95 1.52 -1.62
C HIS A 92 -17.57 1.65 -3.02
N PHE A 93 -17.03 0.96 -4.02
CA PHE A 93 -17.48 1.06 -5.41
C PHE A 93 -18.18 -0.23 -5.84
N GLU A 94 -19.51 -0.22 -5.82
CA GLU A 94 -20.31 -1.37 -6.21
C GLU A 94 -20.14 -1.71 -7.70
N GLY A 95 -20.09 -3.00 -8.01
CA GLY A 95 -20.10 -3.51 -9.37
C GLY A 95 -18.77 -3.38 -10.15
N VAL A 96 -17.70 -2.84 -9.53
CA VAL A 96 -16.39 -2.69 -10.20
C VAL A 96 -15.35 -3.69 -9.72
N MET A 97 -15.71 -4.59 -8.83
CA MET A 97 -14.83 -5.64 -8.32
C MET A 97 -15.51 -7.01 -8.37
N PRO A 98 -14.74 -8.10 -8.51
CA PRO A 98 -15.31 -9.45 -8.39
C PRO A 98 -15.89 -9.68 -7.00
N PRO A 99 -16.74 -10.68 -6.81
CA PRO A 99 -17.16 -11.12 -5.48
C PRO A 99 -15.95 -11.26 -4.56
N THR A 100 -16.01 -10.59 -3.42
CA THR A 100 -14.89 -10.44 -2.50
C THR A 100 -15.33 -10.66 -1.06
N LEU A 101 -14.57 -11.45 -0.33
CA LEU A 101 -14.68 -11.67 1.10
C LEU A 101 -13.39 -11.16 1.76
N ILE A 102 -13.50 -10.44 2.88
CA ILE A 102 -12.36 -9.99 3.68
C ILE A 102 -12.60 -10.50 5.10
N THR A 103 -11.87 -11.52 5.50
CA THR A 103 -12.09 -12.20 6.78
C THR A 103 -10.84 -12.95 7.26
N ASN A 104 -10.83 -13.33 8.55
CA ASN A 104 -9.97 -14.36 9.13
C ASN A 104 -10.77 -15.61 9.52
N ASP A 105 -12.08 -15.60 9.29
CA ASP A 105 -12.94 -16.73 9.64
C ASP A 105 -12.79 -17.84 8.60
N ARG A 106 -12.32 -19.01 9.07
CA ARG A 106 -12.09 -20.18 8.24
C ARG A 106 -13.36 -20.71 7.62
N ASP A 107 -14.45 -20.72 8.36
CA ASP A 107 -15.72 -21.32 7.89
C ASP A 107 -16.34 -20.43 6.80
N GLU A 108 -16.23 -19.11 6.91
CA GLU A 108 -16.62 -18.19 5.86
C GLU A 108 -15.78 -18.37 4.58
N ILE A 109 -14.47 -18.60 4.71
CA ILE A 109 -13.61 -18.87 3.54
C ILE A 109 -14.01 -20.16 2.85
N LEU A 110 -14.30 -21.22 3.61
CA LEU A 110 -14.73 -22.49 3.06
C LEU A 110 -16.11 -22.38 2.38
N ALA A 111 -17.05 -21.65 2.97
CA ALA A 111 -18.35 -21.37 2.37
C ALA A 111 -18.22 -20.57 1.07
N PHE A 112 -17.34 -19.57 1.05
CA PHE A 112 -17.05 -18.78 -0.15
C PHE A 112 -16.41 -19.63 -1.26
N ARG A 113 -15.52 -20.58 -0.91
CA ARG A 113 -14.97 -21.57 -1.85
C ARG A 113 -16.08 -22.47 -2.41
N ASP A 114 -17.01 -22.90 -1.56
CA ASP A 114 -18.11 -23.77 -2.01
C ASP A 114 -19.05 -23.05 -2.98
N GLU A 115 -19.20 -21.74 -2.86
CA GLU A 115 -19.98 -20.92 -3.77
C GLU A 115 -19.26 -20.67 -5.10
N PHE A 116 -18.02 -20.17 -5.05
CA PHE A 116 -17.33 -19.67 -6.25
C PHE A 116 -16.32 -20.65 -6.86
N LYS A 117 -15.92 -21.69 -6.14
CA LYS A 117 -14.99 -22.77 -6.54
C LYS A 117 -13.56 -22.30 -6.82
N ASP A 118 -13.36 -21.35 -7.73
CA ASP A 118 -12.08 -20.88 -8.22
C ASP A 118 -11.77 -19.50 -7.60
N LEU A 119 -10.72 -19.42 -6.78
CA LEU A 119 -10.47 -18.31 -5.88
C LEU A 119 -9.06 -17.73 -6.01
N ILE A 120 -8.94 -16.46 -5.65
CA ILE A 120 -7.67 -15.80 -5.34
C ILE A 120 -7.64 -15.50 -3.84
N LEU A 121 -6.57 -15.94 -3.16
CA LEU A 121 -6.21 -15.51 -1.82
C LEU A 121 -5.06 -14.53 -1.90
N LYS A 122 -5.14 -13.43 -1.16
CA LYS A 122 -4.08 -12.42 -1.12
C LYS A 122 -4.07 -11.65 0.20
N PRO A 123 -2.90 -11.14 0.64
CA PRO A 123 -2.83 -10.30 1.82
C PRO A 123 -3.56 -8.98 1.59
N LEU A 124 -4.16 -8.44 2.66
CA LEU A 124 -4.86 -7.15 2.61
C LEU A 124 -3.89 -6.00 2.25
N PHE A 125 -2.71 -6.02 2.86
CA PHE A 125 -1.63 -5.08 2.55
C PHE A 125 -0.48 -5.84 1.88
N GLY A 126 -0.08 -5.36 0.72
CA GLY A 126 0.97 -5.99 -0.07
C GLY A 126 0.99 -5.43 -1.48
N ASN A 127 2.10 -5.59 -2.18
CA ASN A 127 2.33 -5.02 -3.50
C ASN A 127 3.07 -6.01 -4.41
N GLY A 128 3.13 -5.73 -5.69
CA GLY A 128 3.93 -6.48 -6.66
C GLY A 128 3.52 -7.95 -6.82
N GLY A 129 2.28 -8.33 -6.46
CA GLY A 129 1.80 -9.71 -6.56
C GLY A 129 2.32 -10.65 -5.47
N ALA A 130 3.08 -10.17 -4.51
CA ALA A 130 3.57 -10.99 -3.41
C ALA A 130 2.43 -11.54 -2.55
N GLY A 131 2.45 -12.84 -2.26
CA GLY A 131 1.43 -13.51 -1.46
C GLY A 131 0.07 -13.69 -2.15
N VAL A 132 0.00 -13.56 -3.47
CA VAL A 132 -1.21 -13.84 -4.26
C VAL A 132 -1.23 -15.30 -4.68
N PHE A 133 -2.24 -16.03 -4.26
CA PHE A 133 -2.41 -17.45 -4.56
C PHE A 133 -3.70 -17.70 -5.32
N HIS A 134 -3.60 -18.46 -6.39
CA HIS A 134 -4.74 -18.95 -7.15
C HIS A 134 -5.10 -20.35 -6.65
N ILE A 135 -6.28 -20.50 -6.06
CA ILE A 135 -6.81 -21.74 -5.48
C ILE A 135 -7.87 -22.31 -6.42
N LYS A 136 -7.53 -23.41 -7.06
CA LYS A 136 -8.44 -24.14 -7.92
C LYS A 136 -9.49 -24.94 -7.12
N PRO A 137 -10.58 -25.39 -7.76
CA PRO A 137 -11.64 -26.14 -7.07
C PRO A 137 -11.18 -27.40 -6.32
N ASP A 138 -10.16 -28.06 -6.83
CA ASP A 138 -9.57 -29.30 -6.31
C ASP A 138 -8.26 -29.08 -5.53
N ASP A 139 -7.88 -27.84 -5.25
CA ASP A 139 -6.64 -27.53 -4.55
C ASP A 139 -6.73 -27.92 -3.07
N GLU A 140 -5.85 -28.82 -2.66
CA GLU A 140 -5.78 -29.34 -1.29
C GLU A 140 -5.02 -28.38 -0.33
N ASN A 141 -4.35 -27.35 -0.85
CA ASN A 141 -3.49 -26.46 -0.06
C ASN A 141 -4.26 -25.33 0.64
N LEU A 142 -5.55 -25.16 0.43
CA LEU A 142 -6.31 -24.03 0.98
C LEU A 142 -6.17 -23.94 2.51
N THR A 143 -6.27 -25.07 3.21
CA THR A 143 -6.14 -25.10 4.67
C THR A 143 -4.74 -24.65 5.12
N ALA A 144 -3.69 -25.18 4.51
CA ALA A 144 -2.30 -24.80 4.83
C ALA A 144 -2.03 -23.33 4.51
N LEU A 145 -2.61 -22.79 3.44
CA LEU A 145 -2.51 -21.37 3.10
C LEU A 145 -3.23 -20.48 4.11
N MET A 146 -4.43 -20.85 4.57
CA MET A 146 -5.14 -20.12 5.63
C MET A 146 -4.31 -20.07 6.92
N GLU A 147 -3.72 -21.20 7.32
CA GLU A 147 -2.82 -21.29 8.48
C GLU A 147 -1.60 -20.37 8.30
N MET A 148 -0.93 -20.45 7.17
CA MET A 148 0.20 -19.59 6.83
C MET A 148 -0.16 -18.10 6.89
N PHE A 149 -1.32 -17.70 6.35
CA PHE A 149 -1.76 -16.31 6.40
C PHE A 149 -2.04 -15.86 7.83
N THR A 150 -2.71 -16.69 8.64
CA THR A 150 -3.01 -16.38 10.04
C THR A 150 -1.74 -16.24 10.90
N GLU A 151 -0.70 -17.04 10.61
CA GLU A 151 0.59 -16.95 11.30
C GLU A 151 1.43 -15.74 10.84
N SER A 152 1.36 -15.40 9.56
CA SER A 152 2.20 -14.37 8.93
C SER A 152 1.63 -12.96 9.06
N PHE A 153 0.31 -12.83 9.15
CA PHE A 153 -0.40 -11.54 9.12
C PHE A 153 -1.39 -11.45 10.29
N ARG A 154 -1.56 -10.25 10.82
CA ARG A 154 -2.60 -9.94 11.82
C ARG A 154 -3.90 -9.47 11.19
N GLU A 155 -3.79 -8.94 9.98
CA GLU A 155 -4.89 -8.40 9.20
C GLU A 155 -5.70 -9.52 8.55
N PRO A 156 -7.00 -9.29 8.30
CA PRO A 156 -7.80 -10.20 7.49
C PRO A 156 -7.18 -10.44 6.12
N ILE A 157 -7.45 -11.60 5.57
CA ILE A 157 -7.09 -11.93 4.18
C ILE A 157 -8.21 -11.55 3.22
N ILE A 158 -7.84 -11.28 1.98
CA ILE A 158 -8.80 -11.10 0.89
C ILE A 158 -8.95 -12.42 0.15
N VAL A 159 -10.19 -12.87 0.03
CA VAL A 159 -10.60 -14.00 -0.81
C VAL A 159 -11.50 -13.47 -1.91
N GLN A 160 -11.14 -13.67 -3.17
CA GLN A 160 -11.90 -13.20 -4.31
C GLN A 160 -12.22 -14.35 -5.27
N ARG A 161 -13.39 -14.29 -5.92
CA ARG A 161 -13.63 -15.14 -7.08
C ARG A 161 -12.55 -14.87 -8.13
N TYR A 162 -11.96 -15.93 -8.68
CA TYR A 162 -11.01 -15.79 -9.79
C TYR A 162 -11.71 -15.23 -11.03
N GLU A 163 -11.10 -14.25 -11.66
CA GLU A 163 -11.56 -13.66 -12.91
C GLU A 163 -10.63 -14.10 -14.06
N PRO A 164 -11.08 -15.03 -14.94
CA PRO A 164 -10.22 -15.58 -16.00
C PRO A 164 -9.68 -14.54 -16.98
N LYS A 165 -10.38 -13.42 -17.14
CA LYS A 165 -9.99 -12.35 -18.07
C LYS A 165 -8.67 -11.67 -17.67
N VAL A 166 -8.23 -11.82 -16.43
CA VAL A 166 -6.90 -11.30 -16.01
C VAL A 166 -5.76 -11.85 -16.87
N ARG A 167 -5.94 -12.98 -17.55
CA ARG A 167 -4.95 -13.56 -18.46
C ARG A 167 -4.90 -12.91 -19.84
N GLU A 168 -5.91 -12.12 -20.17
CA GLU A 168 -6.00 -11.39 -21.44
C GLU A 168 -5.28 -10.04 -21.38
N GLY A 169 -4.81 -9.66 -20.20
CA GLY A 169 -4.16 -8.38 -19.88
C GLY A 169 -5.10 -7.40 -19.19
N ASP A 170 -4.51 -6.37 -18.60
CA ASP A 170 -5.21 -5.24 -17.97
C ASP A 170 -5.64 -4.21 -19.03
#